data_61840aa46c76be5e5c086fc056a3fa68
#
_entry.id   61840aa46c76be5e5c086fc056a3fa68
#
_cell.length_a   1.000
_cell.length_b   1.000
_cell.length_c   1.000
_cell.angle_alpha   90.00
_cell.angle_beta   90.00
_cell.angle_gamma   90.00
#
_symmetry.space_group_name_H-M   'P 1'
#
loop_
_entity.id
_entity.type
_entity.pdbx_description
1 polymer ?
#
loop_
_entity_poly.entity_id
_entity_poly.type
_entity_poly.pdbx_seq_one_letter_code
_entity_poly.pdbx_strand_id
1 'polypeptide(L)'
;LPPAPLARIENQPMPWWQLALLYGFAGFGYIIVATYLPLMAKSAGSPLLTAHLWSLVGLAIIPGCFGWLWAAKHWGVLPCLTANLLIQSACVLLSLASDSLLLLILSSIGFGATFMGTTSLVMPLARQLSAPGNINLLGLVTLTYGIGQILGPLAASLSGNGASAIINATLCGAAALFFAALISAAQQIKQKRFVIRE
;
A
#
# COMPACT_ATOMS: atom_id res chain seq x y z
N LEU A 1 -21.77 -5.83 -26.50
CA LEU A 1 -20.50 -5.10 -26.64
C LEU A 1 -19.54 -5.98 -27.46
N PRO A 2 -18.90 -5.49 -28.51
CA PRO A 2 -17.95 -6.28 -29.27
C PRO A 2 -16.77 -6.66 -28.37
N PRO A 3 -16.21 -7.89 -28.53
CA PRO A 3 -15.05 -8.31 -27.76
C PRO A 3 -13.88 -7.35 -28.00
N ALA A 4 -13.20 -6.96 -26.93
CA ALA A 4 -12.04 -6.10 -27.05
C ALA A 4 -10.99 -6.77 -27.96
N PRO A 5 -10.37 -6.04 -28.91
CA PRO A 5 -9.39 -6.62 -29.81
C PRO A 5 -8.24 -7.26 -29.04
N LEU A 6 -7.82 -8.45 -29.45
CA LEU A 6 -6.72 -9.22 -28.85
C LEU A 6 -5.41 -8.41 -28.66
N ALA A 7 -5.18 -7.41 -29.51
CA ALA A 7 -4.03 -6.49 -29.41
C ALA A 7 -3.99 -5.66 -28.11
N ARG A 8 -5.09 -5.50 -27.37
CA ARG A 8 -5.11 -4.83 -26.06
C ARG A 8 -4.58 -5.69 -24.93
N ILE A 9 -4.50 -7.01 -25.11
CA ILE A 9 -4.03 -7.94 -24.08
C ILE A 9 -2.51 -7.92 -23.96
N GLU A 10 -1.81 -7.67 -25.07
CA GLU A 10 -0.33 -7.69 -25.12
C GLU A 10 0.31 -6.45 -24.47
N ASN A 11 -0.39 -5.33 -24.40
CA ASN A 11 0.12 -4.04 -23.89
C ASN A 11 -0.40 -3.67 -22.50
N GLN A 12 -0.84 -4.62 -21.67
CA GLN A 12 -1.27 -4.34 -20.32
C GLN A 12 -0.09 -4.01 -19.40
N PRO A 13 -0.24 -2.99 -18.50
CA PRO A 13 0.83 -2.58 -17.58
C PRO A 13 1.32 -3.72 -16.68
N MET A 14 0.43 -4.63 -16.29
CA MET A 14 0.75 -5.80 -15.47
C MET A 14 -0.35 -6.86 -15.59
N PRO A 15 -0.06 -8.14 -15.23
CA PRO A 15 -1.08 -9.16 -15.12
C PRO A 15 -2.09 -8.84 -14.00
N TRP A 16 -3.36 -9.15 -14.25
CA TRP A 16 -4.46 -8.90 -13.29
C TRP A 16 -4.24 -9.57 -11.93
N TRP A 17 -3.72 -10.79 -11.91
CA TRP A 17 -3.47 -11.55 -10.66
C TRP A 17 -2.35 -10.94 -9.82
N GLN A 18 -1.35 -10.30 -10.45
CA GLN A 18 -0.29 -9.60 -9.75
C GLN A 18 -0.81 -8.33 -9.07
N LEU A 19 -1.74 -7.61 -9.71
CA LEU A 19 -2.39 -6.47 -9.09
C LEU A 19 -3.21 -6.89 -7.87
N ALA A 20 -3.95 -8.00 -7.98
CA ALA A 20 -4.71 -8.56 -6.86
C ALA A 20 -3.80 -8.96 -5.70
N LEU A 21 -2.67 -9.62 -5.98
CA LEU A 21 -1.68 -10.00 -4.98
C LEU A 21 -1.02 -8.79 -4.32
N LEU A 22 -0.61 -7.82 -5.11
CA LEU A 22 -0.03 -6.55 -4.64
C LEU A 22 -0.99 -5.84 -3.67
N TYR A 23 -2.23 -5.72 -4.05
CA TYR A 23 -3.22 -5.03 -3.23
C TYR A 23 -3.58 -5.82 -1.96
N GLY A 24 -3.52 -7.15 -2.00
CA GLY A 24 -3.61 -7.99 -0.81
C GLY A 24 -2.48 -7.74 0.19
N PHE A 25 -1.25 -7.63 -0.26
CA PHE A 25 -0.11 -7.25 0.58
C PHE A 25 -0.27 -5.83 1.14
N ALA A 26 -0.80 -4.90 0.36
CA ALA A 26 -1.09 -3.54 0.83
C ALA A 26 -2.12 -3.54 1.95
N GLY A 27 -3.17 -4.36 1.86
CA GLY A 27 -4.18 -4.51 2.90
C GLY A 27 -3.61 -5.10 4.19
N PHE A 28 -2.74 -6.08 4.08
CA PHE A 28 -2.01 -6.66 5.22
C PHE A 28 -1.15 -5.60 5.92
N GLY A 29 -0.34 -4.86 5.17
CA GLY A 29 0.51 -3.79 5.72
C GLY A 29 -0.31 -2.66 6.36
N TYR A 30 -1.39 -2.26 5.72
CA TYR A 30 -2.31 -1.25 6.24
C TYR A 30 -2.87 -1.62 7.61
N ILE A 31 -3.43 -2.83 7.75
CA ILE A 31 -4.12 -3.21 9.01
C ILE A 31 -3.14 -3.35 10.17
N ILE A 32 -1.92 -3.79 9.93
CA ILE A 32 -0.88 -3.85 10.95
C ILE A 32 -0.60 -2.45 11.50
N VAL A 33 -0.40 -1.48 10.63
CA VAL A 33 -0.15 -0.09 11.05
C VAL A 33 -1.38 0.51 11.74
N ALA A 34 -2.56 0.31 11.18
CA ALA A 34 -3.81 0.80 11.77
C ALA A 34 -4.04 0.25 13.19
N THR A 35 -3.59 -0.96 13.47
CA THR A 35 -3.70 -1.60 14.78
C THR A 35 -2.67 -1.08 15.77
N TYR A 36 -1.41 -0.97 15.36
CA TYR A 36 -0.29 -0.73 16.27
C TYR A 36 0.15 0.73 16.39
N LEU A 37 -0.11 1.56 15.39
CA LEU A 37 0.29 2.97 15.42
C LEU A 37 -0.32 3.74 16.61
N PRO A 38 -1.61 3.57 16.96
CA PRO A 38 -2.17 4.17 18.16
C PRO A 38 -1.53 3.69 19.46
N LEU A 39 -1.15 2.42 19.52
CA LEU A 39 -0.44 1.86 20.67
C LEU A 39 0.96 2.44 20.83
N MET A 40 1.67 2.66 19.74
CA MET A 40 2.97 3.32 19.72
C MET A 40 2.86 4.77 20.19
N ALA A 41 1.83 5.49 19.74
CA ALA A 41 1.56 6.87 20.18
C ALA A 41 1.30 6.94 21.70
N LYS A 42 0.53 6.00 22.23
CA LYS A 42 0.28 5.87 23.65
C LYS A 42 1.56 5.56 24.45
N SER A 43 2.39 4.65 23.94
CA SER A 43 3.67 4.28 24.55
C SER A 43 4.69 5.42 24.54
N ALA A 44 4.64 6.30 23.55
CA ALA A 44 5.47 7.51 23.48
C ALA A 44 5.10 8.59 24.52
N GLY A 45 4.01 8.39 25.28
CA GLY A 45 3.61 9.28 26.36
C GLY A 45 3.06 10.64 25.91
N SER A 46 2.56 10.74 24.69
CA SER A 46 1.93 11.96 24.17
C SER A 46 0.41 11.83 24.14
N PRO A 47 -0.32 12.40 25.14
CA PRO A 47 -1.77 12.35 25.14
C PRO A 47 -2.39 13.08 23.95
N LEU A 48 -1.76 14.17 23.51
CA LEU A 48 -2.22 14.96 22.37
C LEU A 48 -2.13 14.16 21.07
N LEU A 49 -1.01 13.49 20.81
CA LEU A 49 -0.85 12.65 19.63
C LEU A 49 -1.80 11.45 19.66
N THR A 50 -1.95 10.79 20.80
CA THR A 50 -2.86 9.65 20.97
C THR A 50 -4.30 10.05 20.69
N ALA A 51 -4.74 11.22 21.16
CA ALA A 51 -6.10 11.72 20.95
C ALA A 51 -6.37 12.13 19.49
N HIS A 52 -5.39 12.68 18.80
CA HIS A 52 -5.53 13.27 17.46
C HIS A 52 -4.81 12.53 16.34
N LEU A 53 -4.32 11.31 16.60
CA LEU A 53 -3.55 10.52 15.64
C LEU A 53 -4.31 10.33 14.31
N TRP A 54 -5.55 9.90 14.40
CA TRP A 54 -6.38 9.66 13.20
C TRP A 54 -6.78 10.95 12.50
N SER A 55 -6.90 12.05 13.22
CA SER A 55 -7.09 13.38 12.61
C SER A 55 -5.86 13.78 11.79
N LEU A 56 -4.66 13.54 12.32
CA LEU A 56 -3.39 13.80 11.62
C LEU A 56 -3.25 12.93 10.38
N VAL A 57 -3.52 11.64 10.50
CA VAL A 57 -3.53 10.70 9.37
C VAL A 57 -4.55 11.13 8.32
N GLY A 58 -5.77 11.47 8.75
CA GLY A 58 -6.85 11.90 7.86
C GLY A 58 -6.52 13.19 7.10
N LEU A 59 -5.92 14.18 7.77
CA LEU A 59 -5.47 15.42 7.11
C LEU A 59 -4.38 15.16 6.06
N ALA A 60 -3.52 14.17 6.28
CA ALA A 60 -2.49 13.80 5.32
C ALA A 60 -3.04 13.05 4.10
N ILE A 61 -4.19 12.38 4.23
CA ILE A 61 -4.84 11.66 3.12
C ILE A 61 -5.18 12.61 1.98
N ILE A 62 -5.73 13.79 2.29
CA ILE A 62 -6.26 14.72 1.29
C ILE A 62 -5.15 15.14 0.30
N PRO A 63 -4.06 15.80 0.74
CA PRO A 63 -2.97 16.15 -0.17
C PRO A 63 -2.28 14.92 -0.76
N GLY A 64 -2.22 13.81 -0.03
CA GLY A 64 -1.63 12.56 -0.50
C GLY A 64 -2.35 12.00 -1.72
N CYS A 65 -3.67 11.87 -1.68
CA CYS A 65 -4.46 11.37 -2.81
C CYS A 65 -4.32 12.27 -4.04
N PHE A 66 -4.49 13.56 -3.88
CA PHE A 66 -4.35 14.51 -4.99
C PHE A 66 -2.92 14.53 -5.55
N GLY A 67 -1.93 14.50 -4.69
CA GLY A 67 -0.52 14.47 -5.08
C GLY A 67 -0.17 13.23 -5.89
N TRP A 68 -0.61 12.04 -5.48
CA TRP A 68 -0.36 10.80 -6.20
C TRP A 68 -1.10 10.73 -7.53
N LEU A 69 -2.34 11.18 -7.60
CA LEU A 69 -3.09 11.26 -8.86
C LEU A 69 -2.46 12.26 -9.83
N TRP A 70 -2.00 13.39 -9.34
CA TRP A 70 -1.25 14.36 -10.14
C TRP A 70 0.07 13.76 -10.64
N ALA A 71 0.83 13.13 -9.77
CA ALA A 71 2.09 12.48 -10.11
C ALA A 71 1.91 11.37 -11.16
N ALA A 72 0.84 10.59 -11.04
CA ALA A 72 0.53 9.51 -11.98
C ALA A 72 0.26 10.02 -13.40
N LYS A 73 -0.31 11.21 -13.53
CA LYS A 73 -0.50 11.86 -14.86
C LYS A 73 0.82 12.25 -15.51
N HIS A 74 1.85 12.58 -14.74
CA HIS A 74 3.14 13.07 -15.24
C HIS A 74 4.17 11.94 -15.41
N TRP A 75 4.19 10.99 -14.50
CA TRP A 75 5.23 9.93 -14.47
C TRP A 75 4.70 8.52 -14.69
N GLY A 76 3.38 8.37 -14.83
CA GLY A 76 2.74 7.08 -15.00
C GLY A 76 2.33 6.42 -13.68
N VAL A 77 1.38 5.47 -13.78
CA VAL A 77 0.78 4.83 -12.60
C VAL A 77 1.75 3.88 -11.91
N LEU A 78 2.46 3.02 -12.65
CA LEU A 78 3.38 2.04 -12.06
C LEU A 78 4.55 2.67 -11.30
N PRO A 79 5.28 3.67 -11.83
CA PRO A 79 6.32 4.35 -11.08
C PRO A 79 5.81 5.00 -9.80
N CYS A 80 4.64 5.63 -9.86
CA CYS A 80 4.01 6.25 -8.69
C CYS A 80 3.55 5.22 -7.68
N LEU A 81 3.00 4.09 -8.11
CA LEU A 81 2.59 2.98 -7.24
C LEU A 81 3.81 2.39 -6.51
N THR A 82 4.90 2.17 -7.23
CA THR A 82 6.16 1.70 -6.64
C THR A 82 6.69 2.68 -5.60
N ALA A 83 6.76 3.97 -5.94
CA ALA A 83 7.22 5.01 -5.02
C ALA A 83 6.32 5.12 -3.79
N ASN A 84 5.00 5.10 -3.98
CA ASN A 84 4.01 5.16 -2.90
C ASN A 84 4.18 3.99 -1.91
N LEU A 85 4.32 2.77 -2.41
CA LEU A 85 4.50 1.59 -1.57
C LEU A 85 5.85 1.57 -0.85
N LEU A 86 6.93 2.01 -1.50
CA LEU A 86 8.24 2.14 -0.87
C LEU A 86 8.23 3.20 0.24
N ILE A 87 7.63 4.35 0.00
CA ILE A 87 7.49 5.41 1.00
C ILE A 87 6.63 4.91 2.17
N GLN A 88 5.53 4.24 1.89
CA GLN A 88 4.67 3.67 2.93
C GLN A 88 5.42 2.64 3.78
N SER A 89 6.18 1.74 3.18
CA SER A 89 7.03 0.77 3.89
C SER A 89 8.07 1.48 4.77
N ALA A 90 8.74 2.49 4.24
CA ALA A 90 9.72 3.29 5.00
C ALA A 90 9.07 4.02 6.19
N CYS A 91 7.89 4.59 6.01
CA CYS A 91 7.15 5.25 7.09
C CYS A 91 6.70 4.26 8.16
N VAL A 92 6.32 3.04 7.79
CA VAL A 92 6.00 1.97 8.74
C VAL A 92 7.23 1.59 9.56
N LEU A 93 8.39 1.43 8.93
CA LEU A 93 9.65 1.19 9.64
C LEU A 93 10.04 2.37 10.56
N LEU A 94 9.77 3.59 10.13
CA LEU A 94 10.04 4.80 10.92
C LEU A 94 9.22 4.82 12.21
N SER A 95 8.02 4.23 12.23
CA SER A 95 7.18 4.12 13.42
C SER A 95 7.82 3.30 14.54
N LEU A 96 8.77 2.41 14.22
CA LEU A 96 9.53 1.65 15.20
C LEU A 96 10.53 2.48 15.99
N ALA A 97 10.90 3.67 15.49
CA ALA A 97 11.72 4.65 16.22
C ALA A 97 10.85 5.47 17.19
N SER A 98 10.07 4.78 18.03
CA SER A 98 9.05 5.36 18.92
C SER A 98 9.60 6.22 20.06
N ASP A 99 10.91 6.26 20.27
CA ASP A 99 11.56 7.11 21.27
C ASP A 99 11.53 8.61 20.88
N SER A 100 11.22 8.90 19.61
CA SER A 100 11.10 10.26 19.08
C SER A 100 9.66 10.56 18.66
N LEU A 101 9.03 11.50 19.36
CA LEU A 101 7.71 12.00 19.00
C LEU A 101 7.66 12.55 17.58
N LEU A 102 8.72 13.23 17.14
CA LEU A 102 8.82 13.78 15.78
C LEU A 102 8.79 12.68 14.73
N LEU A 103 9.54 11.59 14.92
CA LEU A 103 9.57 10.47 14.00
C LEU A 103 8.23 9.76 13.94
N LEU A 104 7.51 9.67 15.05
CA LEU A 104 6.18 9.08 15.10
C LEU A 104 5.14 9.95 14.36
N ILE A 105 5.22 11.27 14.49
CA ILE A 105 4.39 12.22 13.75
C ILE A 105 4.67 12.10 12.23
N LEU A 106 5.93 12.08 11.84
CA LEU A 106 6.33 11.92 10.44
C LEU A 106 5.86 10.58 9.86
N SER A 107 5.97 9.50 10.63
CA SER A 107 5.42 8.19 10.25
C SER A 107 3.92 8.24 10.03
N SER A 108 3.17 8.90 10.91
CA SER A 108 1.73 9.04 10.82
C SER A 108 1.29 9.84 9.59
N ILE A 109 1.97 10.95 9.30
CA ILE A 109 1.74 11.77 8.12
C ILE A 109 2.06 10.99 6.84
N GLY A 110 3.21 10.33 6.80
CA GLY A 110 3.63 9.52 5.67
C GLY A 110 2.70 8.34 5.41
N PHE A 111 2.25 7.68 6.46
CA PHE A 111 1.24 6.63 6.35
C PHE A 111 -0.08 7.16 5.78
N GLY A 112 -0.59 8.27 6.32
CA GLY A 112 -1.82 8.89 5.82
C GLY A 112 -1.73 9.32 4.36
N ALA A 113 -0.60 9.91 3.95
CA ALA A 113 -0.37 10.34 2.57
C ALA A 113 -0.25 9.17 1.58
N THR A 114 0.10 7.99 2.03
CA THR A 114 0.43 6.86 1.14
C THR A 114 -0.62 5.75 1.12
N PHE A 115 -1.32 5.47 2.22
CA PHE A 115 -2.23 4.31 2.23
C PHE A 115 -3.44 4.49 1.32
N MET A 116 -4.07 5.65 1.30
CA MET A 116 -5.13 5.96 0.33
C MET A 116 -4.57 6.26 -1.06
N GLY A 117 -3.31 6.68 -1.14
CA GLY A 117 -2.57 6.78 -2.39
C GLY A 117 -2.48 5.45 -3.12
N THR A 118 -2.23 4.36 -2.42
CA THR A 118 -2.28 3.00 -2.98
C THR A 118 -3.63 2.71 -3.63
N THR A 119 -4.72 2.95 -2.93
CA THR A 119 -6.08 2.78 -3.46
C THR A 119 -6.34 3.67 -4.67
N SER A 120 -5.94 4.94 -4.59
CA SER A 120 -6.10 5.91 -5.68
C SER A 120 -5.38 5.52 -6.96
N LEU A 121 -4.26 4.80 -6.85
CA LEU A 121 -3.47 4.31 -7.98
C LEU A 121 -3.94 2.93 -8.48
N VAL A 122 -4.33 2.03 -7.57
CA VAL A 122 -4.76 0.67 -7.89
C VAL A 122 -6.12 0.65 -8.58
N MET A 123 -7.08 1.43 -8.13
CA MET A 123 -8.45 1.38 -8.68
C MET A 123 -8.53 1.76 -10.17
N PRO A 124 -7.92 2.86 -10.64
CA PRO A 124 -7.86 3.14 -12.08
C PRO A 124 -7.11 2.08 -12.87
N LEU A 125 -6.03 1.54 -12.32
CA LEU A 125 -5.25 0.48 -12.94
C LEU A 125 -6.08 -0.81 -13.09
N ALA A 126 -6.84 -1.19 -12.08
CA ALA A 126 -7.74 -2.33 -12.14
C ALA A 126 -8.83 -2.20 -13.20
N ARG A 127 -9.28 -0.97 -13.49
CA ARG A 127 -10.24 -0.71 -14.57
C ARG A 127 -9.63 -0.85 -15.97
N GLN A 128 -8.33 -0.67 -16.10
CA GLN A 128 -7.62 -0.77 -17.37
C GLN A 128 -7.21 -2.20 -17.70
N LEU A 129 -7.06 -3.06 -16.69
CA LEU A 129 -6.63 -4.44 -16.85
C LEU A 129 -7.81 -5.35 -17.23
N SER A 130 -7.51 -6.37 -18.04
CA SER A 130 -8.47 -7.42 -18.40
C SER A 130 -8.17 -8.67 -17.59
N ALA A 131 -9.20 -9.21 -16.94
CA ALA A 131 -9.16 -10.52 -16.29
C ALA A 131 -9.89 -11.55 -17.17
N PRO A 132 -9.52 -12.83 -17.12
CA PRO A 132 -10.19 -13.86 -17.91
C PRO A 132 -11.64 -14.07 -17.48
N GLY A 133 -12.50 -14.36 -18.45
CA GLY A 133 -13.92 -14.61 -18.20
C GLY A 133 -14.69 -13.38 -17.72
N ASN A 134 -15.66 -13.59 -16.85
CA ASN A 134 -16.51 -12.56 -16.27
C ASN A 134 -16.02 -12.07 -14.90
N ILE A 135 -14.72 -12.17 -14.62
CA ILE A 135 -14.14 -11.74 -13.33
C ILE A 135 -14.21 -10.22 -13.24
N ASN A 136 -14.89 -9.74 -12.21
CA ASN A 136 -14.84 -8.33 -11.83
C ASN A 136 -13.54 -8.05 -11.08
N LEU A 137 -12.56 -7.48 -11.77
CA LEU A 137 -11.24 -7.24 -11.20
C LEU A 137 -11.28 -6.23 -10.04
N LEU A 138 -12.15 -5.21 -10.10
CA LEU A 138 -12.34 -4.28 -8.98
C LEU A 138 -12.82 -5.00 -7.71
N GLY A 139 -13.78 -5.90 -7.86
CA GLY A 139 -14.24 -6.74 -6.76
C GLY A 139 -13.14 -7.67 -6.24
N LEU A 140 -12.37 -8.27 -7.14
CA LEU A 140 -11.31 -9.20 -6.78
C LEU A 140 -10.17 -8.50 -6.00
N VAL A 141 -9.70 -7.36 -6.46
CA VAL A 141 -8.64 -6.62 -5.73
C VAL A 141 -9.12 -6.13 -4.38
N THR A 142 -10.38 -5.71 -4.28
CA THR A 142 -10.99 -5.34 -3.00
C THR A 142 -11.10 -6.53 -2.06
N LEU A 143 -11.48 -7.70 -2.58
CA LEU A 143 -11.51 -8.95 -1.82
C LEU A 143 -10.12 -9.34 -1.29
N THR A 144 -9.09 -9.30 -2.12
CA THR A 144 -7.72 -9.62 -1.71
C THR A 144 -7.20 -8.64 -0.66
N TYR A 145 -7.56 -7.37 -0.77
CA TYR A 145 -7.27 -6.36 0.25
C TYR A 145 -7.93 -6.72 1.60
N GLY A 146 -9.20 -7.11 1.58
CA GLY A 146 -9.92 -7.58 2.75
C GLY A 146 -9.30 -8.84 3.37
N ILE A 147 -8.89 -9.81 2.55
CA ILE A 147 -8.17 -11.00 3.00
C ILE A 147 -6.87 -10.61 3.71
N GLY A 148 -6.11 -9.69 3.13
CA GLY A 148 -4.90 -9.15 3.76
C GLY A 148 -5.18 -8.54 5.14
N GLN A 149 -6.28 -7.80 5.26
CA GLN A 149 -6.72 -7.23 6.54
C GLN A 149 -7.10 -8.28 7.58
N ILE A 150 -7.62 -9.43 7.17
CA ILE A 150 -7.92 -10.56 8.09
C ILE A 150 -6.62 -11.25 8.51
N LEU A 151 -5.71 -11.48 7.59
CA LEU A 151 -4.44 -12.15 7.85
C LEU A 151 -3.50 -11.31 8.73
N GLY A 152 -3.61 -10.00 8.70
CA GLY A 152 -2.78 -9.10 9.52
C GLY A 152 -2.89 -9.39 11.03
N PRO A 153 -4.07 -9.31 11.64
CA PRO A 153 -4.27 -9.63 13.06
C PRO A 153 -3.89 -11.07 13.41
N LEU A 154 -4.12 -12.02 12.51
CA LEU A 154 -3.70 -13.42 12.71
C LEU A 154 -2.18 -13.52 12.78
N ALA A 155 -1.46 -12.91 11.86
CA ALA A 155 0.00 -12.87 11.89
C ALA A 155 0.52 -12.17 13.16
N ALA A 156 -0.13 -11.07 13.55
CA ALA A 156 0.21 -10.34 14.76
C ALA A 156 0.05 -11.20 16.02
N SER A 157 -1.03 -11.99 16.11
CA SER A 157 -1.27 -12.88 17.24
C SER A 157 -0.22 -14.02 17.36
N LEU A 158 0.37 -14.41 16.24
CA LEU A 158 1.43 -15.41 16.18
C LEU A 158 2.83 -14.83 16.43
N SER A 159 2.97 -13.52 16.42
CA SER A 159 4.26 -12.84 16.53
C SER A 159 4.82 -12.74 17.95
N GLY A 160 4.08 -13.23 18.94
CA GLY A 160 4.47 -13.20 20.35
C GLY A 160 3.61 -12.27 21.21
N ASN A 161 4.08 -11.96 22.39
CA ASN A 161 3.39 -11.11 23.36
C ASN A 161 4.20 -9.84 23.69
N GLY A 162 3.50 -8.76 24.03
CA GLY A 162 4.10 -7.51 24.51
C GLY A 162 4.81 -6.71 23.43
N ALA A 163 5.89 -6.03 23.79
CA ALA A 163 6.61 -5.12 22.90
C ALA A 163 7.25 -5.82 21.69
N SER A 164 7.71 -7.06 21.85
CA SER A 164 8.29 -7.85 20.75
C SER A 164 7.24 -8.20 19.69
N ALA A 165 5.99 -8.43 20.09
CA ALA A 165 4.90 -8.68 19.15
C ALA A 165 4.63 -7.47 18.26
N ILE A 166 4.63 -6.26 18.82
CA ILE A 166 4.45 -5.01 18.08
C ILE A 166 5.57 -4.83 17.05
N ILE A 167 6.81 -5.02 17.44
CA ILE A 167 7.97 -4.91 16.55
C ILE A 167 7.89 -5.94 15.42
N ASN A 168 7.66 -7.21 15.74
CA ASN A 168 7.59 -8.28 14.76
C ASN A 168 6.44 -8.09 13.77
N ALA A 169 5.25 -7.73 14.26
CA ALA A 169 4.10 -7.45 13.42
C ALA A 169 4.35 -6.25 12.50
N THR A 170 4.93 -5.18 13.01
CA THR A 170 5.26 -3.98 12.22
C THR A 170 6.30 -4.29 11.14
N LEU A 171 7.31 -5.10 11.45
CA LEU A 171 8.29 -5.58 10.46
C LEU A 171 7.62 -6.44 9.38
N CYS A 172 6.68 -7.31 9.74
CA CYS A 172 5.89 -8.08 8.77
C CYS A 172 5.04 -7.18 7.88
N GLY A 173 4.42 -6.16 8.44
CA GLY A 173 3.65 -5.17 7.69
C GLY A 173 4.52 -4.38 6.70
N ALA A 174 5.68 -3.91 7.15
CA ALA A 174 6.65 -3.23 6.29
C ALA A 174 7.17 -4.15 5.18
N ALA A 175 7.45 -5.41 5.49
CA ALA A 175 7.87 -6.40 4.51
C ALA A 175 6.79 -6.66 3.45
N ALA A 176 5.53 -6.77 3.84
CA ALA A 176 4.41 -6.95 2.91
C ALA A 176 4.29 -5.76 1.94
N LEU A 177 4.42 -4.53 2.43
CA LEU A 177 4.41 -3.32 1.60
C LEU A 177 5.63 -3.28 0.66
N PHE A 178 6.78 -3.70 1.13
CA PHE A 178 7.99 -3.79 0.31
C PHE A 178 7.84 -4.84 -0.80
N PHE A 179 7.28 -6.02 -0.52
CA PHE A 179 6.98 -7.02 -1.55
C PHE A 179 5.97 -6.50 -2.58
N ALA A 180 4.95 -5.78 -2.15
CA ALA A 180 4.02 -5.12 -3.06
C ALA A 180 4.77 -4.13 -3.98
N ALA A 181 5.69 -3.33 -3.43
CA ALA A 181 6.53 -2.43 -4.19
C ALA A 181 7.43 -3.17 -5.19
N LEU A 182 7.99 -4.32 -4.82
CA LEU A 182 8.80 -5.14 -5.72
C LEU A 182 7.99 -5.69 -6.90
N ILE A 183 6.76 -6.12 -6.67
CA ILE A 183 5.84 -6.57 -7.73
C ILE A 183 5.63 -5.44 -8.75
N SER A 184 5.34 -4.24 -8.29
CA SER A 184 5.15 -3.05 -9.13
C SER A 184 6.44 -2.68 -9.88
N ALA A 185 7.57 -2.66 -9.20
CA ALA A 185 8.88 -2.35 -9.78
C ALA A 185 9.30 -3.34 -10.86
N ALA A 186 9.06 -4.64 -10.65
CA ALA A 186 9.36 -5.67 -11.62
C ALA A 186 8.59 -5.47 -12.93
N GLN A 187 7.33 -5.09 -12.86
CA GLN A 187 6.52 -4.79 -14.05
C GLN A 187 6.98 -3.51 -14.75
N GLN A 188 7.36 -2.50 -13.99
CA GLN A 188 7.93 -1.26 -14.53
C GLN A 188 9.21 -1.52 -15.33
N ILE A 189 10.10 -2.37 -14.82
CA ILE A 189 11.34 -2.75 -15.51
C ILE A 189 11.04 -3.54 -16.80
N LYS A 190 10.08 -4.46 -16.78
CA LYS A 190 9.66 -5.21 -17.98
C LYS A 190 9.15 -4.28 -19.07
N GLN A 191 8.31 -3.31 -18.72
CA GLN A 191 7.80 -2.33 -19.70
C GLN A 191 8.93 -1.52 -20.35
N LYS A 192 9.88 -1.02 -19.56
CA LYS A 192 11.03 -0.27 -20.10
C LYS A 192 11.88 -1.11 -21.05
N ARG A 193 12.09 -2.39 -20.76
CA ARG A 193 12.85 -3.29 -21.65
C ARG A 193 12.14 -3.59 -22.97
N PHE A 194 10.82 -3.57 -22.97
CA PHE A 194 10.03 -3.79 -24.19
C PHE A 194 10.16 -2.60 -25.14
N VAL A 195 10.02 -1.39 -24.60
CA VAL A 195 10.14 -0.13 -25.39
C VAL A 195 11.54 0.10 -26.00
N ILE A 196 12.59 -0.42 -25.37
CA ILE A 196 13.97 -0.27 -25.87
C ILE A 196 14.28 -1.27 -27.02
N ARG A 197 13.47 -2.30 -27.20
CA ARG A 197 13.70 -3.34 -28.23
C ARG A 197 12.94 -3.11 -29.53
N GLU A 198 12.04 -2.14 -29.58
CA GLU A 198 11.35 -1.61 -30.77
C GLU A 198 12.11 -0.42 -31.34
#